data_95a77380de2bb99f130e3eddb54186ad
#
_entry.id   95a77380de2bb99f130e3eddb54186ad
#
_cell.length_a   1.000
_cell.length_b   1.000
_cell.length_c   1.000
_cell.angle_alpha   90.00
_cell.angle_beta   90.00
_cell.angle_gamma   90.00
#
_symmetry.space_group_name_H-M   'P 1'
#
loop_
_entity.id
_entity.type
_entity.pdbx_description
1 polymer ?
#
loop_
_entity_poly.entity_id
_entity_poly.type
_entity_poly.pdbx_seq_one_letter_code
_entity_poly.pdbx_strand_id
1 'polypeptide(L)'
;MKETKNATIRLPQEIADWLTKDGKSINQAVIDTANTLQSIRLISTTELRGIFSANEWMFLADSFNGTIINDSIRYNVQMLIAHCEDSAIYDSLDKKYDVDMEVFKKKLSSLHCANVDALYARIEDFWNKDIDIEDWAKF
;
A
#
# COMPACT_ATOMS: atom_id res chain seq x y z
N MET A 1 -8.68 15.88 -22.67
CA MET A 1 -8.60 16.92 -21.62
C MET A 1 -9.04 16.33 -20.29
N LYS A 2 -8.25 16.50 -19.25
CA LYS A 2 -8.59 15.98 -17.92
C LYS A 2 -9.70 16.84 -17.31
N GLU A 3 -10.70 16.18 -16.74
CA GLU A 3 -11.70 16.87 -15.94
C GLU A 3 -11.04 17.41 -14.66
N THR A 4 -11.46 18.60 -14.26
CA THR A 4 -11.04 19.20 -13.00
C THR A 4 -12.23 19.32 -12.06
N LYS A 5 -11.97 19.12 -10.77
CA LYS A 5 -12.97 19.34 -9.72
C LYS A 5 -12.48 20.43 -8.78
N ASN A 6 -13.37 21.27 -8.36
CA ASN A 6 -13.06 22.25 -7.32
C ASN A 6 -13.03 21.56 -5.96
N ALA A 7 -11.97 21.78 -5.21
CA ALA A 7 -11.83 21.28 -3.86
C ALA A 7 -11.26 22.38 -2.95
N THR A 8 -11.71 22.41 -1.70
CA THR A 8 -11.16 23.30 -0.68
C THR A 8 -10.33 22.47 0.29
N ILE A 9 -9.07 22.86 0.47
CA ILE A 9 -8.14 22.21 1.39
C ILE A 9 -7.77 23.20 2.48
N ARG A 10 -7.86 22.75 3.74
CA ARG A 10 -7.36 23.51 4.90
C ARG A 10 -6.08 22.85 5.38
N LEU A 11 -5.01 23.64 5.41
CA LEU A 11 -3.69 23.17 5.84
C LEU A 11 -3.24 23.94 7.07
N PRO A 12 -2.55 23.27 8.02
CA PRO A 12 -1.79 23.98 9.04
C PRO A 12 -0.80 24.96 8.40
N GLN A 13 -0.58 26.11 9.04
CA GLN A 13 0.28 27.17 8.49
C GLN A 13 1.68 26.67 8.17
N GLU A 14 2.26 25.84 9.02
CA GLU A 14 3.60 25.26 8.81
C GLU A 14 3.68 24.44 7.52
N ILE A 15 2.65 23.65 7.23
CA ILE A 15 2.59 22.83 6.02
C ILE A 15 2.42 23.73 4.80
N ALA A 16 1.54 24.75 4.88
CA ALA A 16 1.35 25.71 3.78
C ALA A 16 2.64 26.45 3.47
N ASP A 17 3.35 26.91 4.48
CA ASP A 17 4.63 27.61 4.33
C ASP A 17 5.71 26.71 3.72
N TRP A 18 5.77 25.46 4.16
CA TRP A 18 6.70 24.48 3.61
C TRP A 18 6.42 24.16 2.13
N LEU A 19 5.15 23.98 1.77
CA LEU A 19 4.76 23.70 0.39
C LEU A 19 5.06 24.85 -0.56
N THR A 20 4.96 26.09 -0.08
CA THR A 20 5.12 27.29 -0.91
C THR A 20 6.49 27.94 -0.81
N LYS A 21 7.45 27.33 -0.11
CA LYS A 21 8.80 27.89 0.12
C LYS A 21 9.57 28.23 -1.16
N ASP A 22 9.26 27.55 -2.27
CA ASP A 22 9.91 27.78 -3.57
C ASP A 22 9.14 28.78 -4.45
N GLY A 23 8.19 29.51 -3.90
CA GLY A 23 7.40 30.52 -4.61
C GLY A 23 6.20 29.96 -5.37
N LYS A 24 5.91 28.66 -5.22
CA LYS A 24 4.73 28.03 -5.84
C LYS A 24 3.45 28.44 -5.11
N SER A 25 2.33 28.47 -5.83
CA SER A 25 1.01 28.53 -5.20
C SER A 25 0.75 27.22 -4.44
N ILE A 26 -0.15 27.27 -3.45
CA ILE A 26 -0.57 26.06 -2.72
C ILE A 26 -1.16 25.04 -3.69
N ASN A 27 -2.00 25.46 -4.62
CA ASN A 27 -2.60 24.57 -5.61
C ASN A 27 -1.53 23.83 -6.44
N GLN A 28 -0.52 24.55 -6.94
CA GLN A 28 0.55 23.94 -7.72
C GLN A 28 1.39 22.99 -6.87
N ALA A 29 1.71 23.37 -5.64
CA ALA A 29 2.47 22.55 -4.72
C ALA A 29 1.73 21.23 -4.39
N VAL A 30 0.41 21.29 -4.19
CA VAL A 30 -0.43 20.09 -3.95
C VAL A 30 -0.43 19.19 -5.18
N ILE A 31 -0.59 19.74 -6.38
CA ILE A 31 -0.55 18.98 -7.63
C ILE A 31 0.81 18.28 -7.80
N ASP A 32 1.89 19.00 -7.62
CA ASP A 32 3.26 18.47 -7.76
C ASP A 32 3.52 17.34 -6.75
N THR A 33 3.07 17.53 -5.50
CA THR A 33 3.20 16.52 -4.45
C THR A 33 2.39 15.28 -4.79
N ALA A 34 1.15 15.43 -5.25
CA ALA A 34 0.32 14.30 -5.67
C ALA A 34 0.95 13.53 -6.83
N ASN A 35 1.47 14.23 -7.83
CA ASN A 35 2.16 13.60 -8.96
C ASN A 35 3.41 12.84 -8.51
N THR A 36 4.18 13.39 -7.57
CA THR A 36 5.35 12.74 -7.00
C THR A 36 4.96 11.46 -6.25
N LEU A 37 3.92 11.51 -5.43
CA LEU A 37 3.43 10.34 -4.69
C LEU A 37 2.94 9.24 -5.63
N GLN A 38 2.23 9.60 -6.71
CA GLN A 38 1.81 8.63 -7.72
C GLN A 38 3.00 7.96 -8.41
N SER A 39 4.04 8.72 -8.72
CA SER A 39 5.26 8.21 -9.35
C SER A 39 6.00 7.27 -8.40
N ILE A 40 6.12 7.63 -7.12
CA ILE A 40 6.74 6.79 -6.09
C ILE A 40 5.96 5.48 -5.94
N ARG A 41 4.64 5.54 -5.90
CA ARG A 41 3.78 4.35 -5.80
C ARG A 41 3.95 3.42 -7.00
N LEU A 42 4.03 3.98 -8.20
CA LEU A 42 4.24 3.19 -9.43
C LEU A 42 5.60 2.48 -9.40
N ILE A 43 6.66 3.18 -9.04
CA ILE A 43 8.00 2.60 -8.90
C ILE A 43 8.00 1.51 -7.83
N SER A 44 7.44 1.79 -6.66
CA SER A 44 7.36 0.84 -5.55
C SER A 44 6.53 -0.40 -5.90
N THR A 45 5.44 -0.22 -6.64
CA THR A 45 4.63 -1.34 -7.15
C THR A 45 5.44 -2.22 -8.10
N THR A 46 6.23 -1.61 -8.99
CA THR A 46 7.12 -2.34 -9.89
C THR A 46 8.19 -3.11 -9.13
N GLU A 47 8.75 -2.52 -8.08
CA GLU A 47 9.73 -3.17 -7.21
C GLU A 47 9.17 -4.40 -6.49
N LEU A 48 7.88 -4.41 -6.17
CA LEU A 48 7.22 -5.55 -5.52
C LEU A 48 7.11 -6.78 -6.43
N ARG A 49 7.23 -6.61 -7.74
CA ARG A 49 7.21 -7.73 -8.67
C ARG A 49 8.39 -8.66 -8.40
N GLY A 50 8.07 -9.94 -8.27
CA GLY A 50 9.08 -10.96 -8.02
C GLY A 50 9.55 -11.07 -6.57
N ILE A 51 9.11 -10.19 -5.66
CA ILE A 51 9.41 -10.32 -4.23
C ILE A 51 8.56 -11.42 -3.62
N PHE A 52 7.24 -11.36 -3.83
CA PHE A 52 6.30 -12.31 -3.27
C PHE A 52 5.82 -13.31 -4.31
N SER A 53 5.66 -14.56 -3.88
CA SER A 53 5.03 -15.59 -4.70
C SER A 53 3.51 -15.33 -4.84
N ALA A 54 2.88 -16.01 -5.79
CA ALA A 54 1.42 -15.94 -5.93
C ALA A 54 0.71 -16.37 -4.65
N ASN A 55 1.20 -17.42 -3.99
CA ASN A 55 0.63 -17.88 -2.72
C ASN A 55 0.74 -16.83 -1.61
N GLU A 56 1.86 -16.14 -1.54
CA GLU A 56 2.06 -15.04 -0.58
C GLU A 56 1.13 -13.86 -0.86
N TRP A 57 0.90 -13.53 -2.13
CA TRP A 57 -0.06 -12.50 -2.50
C TRP A 57 -1.51 -12.89 -2.14
N MET A 58 -1.91 -14.14 -2.37
CA MET A 58 -3.23 -14.62 -1.96
C MET A 58 -3.40 -14.60 -0.44
N PHE A 59 -2.37 -14.98 0.30
CA PHE A 59 -2.35 -14.85 1.76
C PHE A 59 -2.58 -13.41 2.18
N LEU A 60 -1.84 -12.45 1.60
CA LEU A 60 -1.98 -11.03 1.92
C LEU A 60 -3.40 -10.53 1.64
N ALA A 61 -3.95 -10.82 0.48
CA ALA A 61 -5.30 -10.40 0.13
C ALA A 61 -6.34 -10.93 1.12
N ASP A 62 -6.28 -12.22 1.42
CA ASP A 62 -7.25 -12.86 2.33
C ASP A 62 -7.08 -12.36 3.78
N SER A 63 -5.85 -12.12 4.22
CA SER A 63 -5.60 -11.62 5.57
C SER A 63 -6.21 -10.24 5.84
N PHE A 64 -6.44 -9.46 4.80
CA PHE A 64 -7.07 -8.13 4.90
C PHE A 64 -8.56 -8.14 4.48
N ASN A 65 -9.17 -9.30 4.36
CA ASN A 65 -10.58 -9.41 4.01
C ASN A 65 -11.46 -8.64 4.99
N GLY A 66 -12.15 -7.62 4.49
CA GLY A 66 -13.03 -6.77 5.30
C GLY A 66 -12.31 -5.83 6.26
N THR A 67 -10.99 -5.79 6.25
CA THR A 67 -10.21 -4.89 7.10
C THR A 67 -10.03 -3.54 6.40
N ILE A 68 -10.35 -2.46 7.12
CA ILE A 68 -10.09 -1.11 6.64
C ILE A 68 -8.63 -0.77 6.93
N ILE A 69 -7.88 -0.48 5.88
CA ILE A 69 -6.49 -0.04 5.98
C ILE A 69 -6.48 1.48 6.17
N ASN A 70 -6.20 1.93 7.38
CA ASN A 70 -6.13 3.36 7.69
C ASN A 70 -4.69 3.88 7.64
N ASP A 71 -4.55 5.21 7.64
CA ASP A 71 -3.25 5.86 7.50
C ASP A 71 -2.28 5.55 8.65
N SER A 72 -2.77 5.21 9.84
CA SER A 72 -1.92 4.91 10.99
C SER A 72 -1.08 3.64 10.82
N ILE A 73 -1.57 2.69 10.02
CA ILE A 73 -0.87 1.41 9.76
C ILE A 73 -0.21 1.35 8.39
N ARG A 74 -0.61 2.21 7.46
CA ARG A 74 -0.26 2.14 6.04
C ARG A 74 1.25 2.16 5.76
N TYR A 75 2.03 2.79 6.60
CA TYR A 75 3.48 2.90 6.42
C TYR A 75 4.28 2.13 7.45
N ASN A 76 3.64 1.28 8.23
CA ASN A 76 4.25 0.59 9.36
C ASN A 76 4.47 -0.89 9.06
N VAL A 77 5.71 -1.26 8.75
CA VAL A 77 6.12 -2.65 8.49
C VAL A 77 5.82 -3.57 9.67
N GLN A 78 6.05 -3.11 10.89
CA GLN A 78 5.84 -3.95 12.08
C GLN A 78 4.36 -4.28 12.29
N MET A 79 3.47 -3.33 12.00
CA MET A 79 2.04 -3.58 12.04
C MET A 79 1.60 -4.57 10.96
N LEU A 80 2.19 -4.48 9.77
CA LEU A 80 1.93 -5.44 8.69
C LEU A 80 2.36 -6.86 9.10
N ILE A 81 3.55 -7.00 9.64
CA ILE A 81 4.07 -8.30 10.11
C ILE A 81 3.16 -8.87 11.20
N ALA A 82 2.79 -8.06 12.20
CA ALA A 82 1.91 -8.50 13.28
C ALA A 82 0.55 -8.97 12.76
N HIS A 83 -0.02 -8.25 11.79
CA HIS A 83 -1.28 -8.63 11.15
C HIS A 83 -1.17 -9.98 10.44
N CYS A 84 -0.09 -10.20 9.70
CA CYS A 84 0.15 -11.46 9.01
C CYS A 84 0.38 -12.63 9.98
N GLU A 85 1.09 -12.40 11.08
CA GLU A 85 1.26 -13.40 12.14
C GLU A 85 -0.08 -13.81 12.76
N ASP A 86 -0.93 -12.84 13.05
CA ASP A 86 -2.27 -13.10 13.59
C ASP A 86 -3.12 -13.92 12.60
N SER A 87 -3.06 -13.60 11.32
CA SER A 87 -3.78 -14.35 10.28
C SER A 87 -3.31 -15.81 10.18
N ALA A 88 -2.01 -16.06 10.39
CA ALA A 88 -1.46 -17.40 10.42
C ALA A 88 -1.89 -18.16 11.68
N ILE A 89 -1.84 -17.51 12.83
CA ILE A 89 -2.15 -18.14 14.13
C ILE A 89 -3.65 -18.40 14.28
N TYR A 90 -4.49 -17.42 14.01
CA TYR A 90 -5.93 -17.51 14.29
C TYR A 90 -6.74 -18.07 13.13
N ASP A 91 -6.36 -17.79 11.89
CA ASP A 91 -7.11 -18.18 10.70
C ASP A 91 -6.44 -19.27 9.87
N SER A 92 -5.24 -19.71 10.26
CA SER A 92 -4.45 -20.76 9.58
C SER A 92 -4.23 -20.45 8.08
N LEU A 93 -4.13 -19.19 7.70
CA LEU A 93 -3.99 -18.78 6.31
C LEU A 93 -2.66 -19.21 5.69
N ASP A 94 -1.61 -19.33 6.50
CA ASP A 94 -0.32 -19.87 6.07
C ASP A 94 -0.44 -21.30 5.53
N LYS A 95 -1.26 -22.12 6.17
CA LYS A 95 -1.54 -23.49 5.73
C LYS A 95 -2.46 -23.50 4.52
N LYS A 96 -3.47 -22.62 4.49
CA LYS A 96 -4.41 -22.51 3.38
C LYS A 96 -3.71 -22.20 2.06
N TYR A 97 -2.72 -21.31 2.09
CA TYR A 97 -2.00 -20.87 0.90
C TYR A 97 -0.59 -21.43 0.77
N ASP A 98 -0.21 -22.35 1.63
CA ASP A 98 1.12 -22.98 1.62
C ASP A 98 2.24 -21.93 1.67
N VAL A 99 2.18 -21.04 2.66
CA VAL A 99 3.15 -19.97 2.89
C VAL A 99 4.12 -20.35 4.00
N ASP A 100 5.41 -20.27 3.73
CA ASP A 100 6.44 -20.37 4.75
C ASP A 100 6.57 -19.02 5.48
N MET A 101 6.05 -18.94 6.70
CA MET A 101 6.01 -17.69 7.47
C MET A 101 7.38 -17.14 7.82
N GLU A 102 8.39 -17.99 8.00
CA GLU A 102 9.75 -17.52 8.29
C GLU A 102 10.36 -16.78 7.07
N VAL A 103 10.20 -17.35 5.88
CA VAL A 103 10.62 -16.72 4.63
C VAL A 103 9.81 -15.46 4.36
N PHE A 104 8.49 -15.55 4.53
CA PHE A 104 7.58 -14.44 4.26
C PHE A 104 7.84 -13.22 5.16
N LYS A 105 8.03 -13.45 6.47
CA LYS A 105 8.35 -12.37 7.42
C LYS A 105 9.68 -11.68 7.09
N LYS A 106 10.67 -12.43 6.63
CA LYS A 106 11.94 -11.83 6.16
C LYS A 106 11.74 -10.92 4.96
N LYS A 107 10.91 -11.33 4.01
CA LYS A 107 10.55 -10.48 2.86
C LYS A 107 9.85 -9.18 3.32
N LEU A 108 8.88 -9.29 4.22
CA LEU A 108 8.18 -8.14 4.78
C LEU A 108 9.15 -7.20 5.50
N SER A 109 10.06 -7.73 6.29
CA SER A 109 11.05 -6.93 7.04
C SER A 109 12.00 -6.13 6.16
N SER A 110 12.19 -6.54 4.92
CA SER A 110 13.06 -5.85 3.96
C SER A 110 12.37 -4.69 3.23
N LEU A 111 11.06 -4.52 3.41
CA LEU A 111 10.30 -3.49 2.70
C LEU A 111 10.56 -2.08 3.27
N HIS A 112 10.67 -1.11 2.38
CA HIS A 112 10.62 0.31 2.73
C HIS A 112 9.18 0.77 2.90
N CYS A 113 8.96 1.90 3.58
CA CYS A 113 7.62 2.44 3.79
C CYS A 113 6.85 2.67 2.48
N ALA A 114 7.54 3.08 1.40
CA ALA A 114 6.92 3.25 0.09
C ALA A 114 6.46 1.92 -0.51
N ASN A 115 7.21 0.83 -0.30
CA ASN A 115 6.80 -0.51 -0.72
C ASN A 115 5.58 -0.98 0.07
N VAL A 116 5.53 -0.70 1.36
CA VAL A 116 4.39 -1.05 2.22
C VAL A 116 3.13 -0.32 1.74
N ASP A 117 3.21 0.97 1.44
CA ASP A 117 2.09 1.72 0.85
C ASP A 117 1.62 1.11 -0.47
N ALA A 118 2.55 0.79 -1.36
CA ALA A 118 2.23 0.16 -2.64
C ALA A 118 1.59 -1.23 -2.47
N LEU A 119 2.04 -2.00 -1.50
CA LEU A 119 1.48 -3.30 -1.15
C LEU A 119 0.02 -3.15 -0.70
N TYR A 120 -0.25 -2.24 0.22
CA TYR A 120 -1.61 -1.98 0.67
C TYR A 120 -2.50 -1.47 -0.46
N ALA A 121 -2.00 -0.57 -1.29
CA ALA A 121 -2.75 -0.06 -2.44
C ALA A 121 -3.15 -1.20 -3.40
N ARG A 122 -2.27 -2.17 -3.60
CA ARG A 122 -2.56 -3.34 -4.43
C ARG A 122 -3.62 -4.24 -3.81
N ILE A 123 -3.58 -4.44 -2.49
CA ILE A 123 -4.59 -5.22 -1.77
C ILE A 123 -5.96 -4.52 -1.82
N GLU A 124 -6.00 -3.21 -1.59
CA GLU A 124 -7.22 -2.42 -1.72
C GLU A 124 -7.81 -2.49 -3.12
N ASP A 125 -6.96 -2.42 -4.14
CA ASP A 125 -7.37 -2.53 -5.55
C ASP A 125 -8.03 -3.89 -5.82
N PHE A 126 -7.50 -4.97 -5.26
CA PHE A 126 -8.14 -6.29 -5.35
C PHE A 126 -9.55 -6.29 -4.77
N TRP A 127 -9.74 -5.74 -3.56
CA TRP A 127 -11.04 -5.73 -2.90
C TRP A 127 -12.06 -4.78 -3.56
N ASN A 128 -11.58 -3.83 -4.35
CA ASN A 128 -12.43 -2.88 -5.09
C ASN A 128 -12.75 -3.35 -6.52
N LYS A 129 -12.15 -4.44 -6.98
CA LYS A 129 -12.38 -5.01 -8.32
C LYS A 129 -13.00 -6.39 -8.20
N ASP A 130 -13.79 -6.76 -9.20
CA ASP A 130 -14.34 -8.10 -9.34
C ASP A 130 -13.35 -8.94 -10.17
N ILE A 131 -12.29 -9.41 -9.53
CA ILE A 131 -11.25 -10.22 -10.14
C ILE A 131 -10.98 -11.46 -9.28
N ASP A 132 -10.71 -12.58 -9.92
CA ASP A 132 -10.33 -13.81 -9.22
C ASP A 132 -8.97 -13.63 -8.52
N ILE A 133 -8.88 -14.14 -7.29
CA ILE A 133 -7.67 -13.98 -6.46
C ILE A 133 -6.44 -14.63 -7.09
N GLU A 134 -6.61 -15.78 -7.76
CA GLU A 134 -5.49 -16.45 -8.41
C GLU A 134 -4.96 -15.64 -9.60
N ASP A 135 -5.86 -15.04 -10.38
CA ASP A 135 -5.48 -14.17 -11.49
C ASP A 135 -4.81 -12.89 -10.99
N TRP A 136 -5.36 -12.27 -9.96
CA TRP A 136 -4.78 -11.08 -9.34
C TRP A 136 -3.38 -11.35 -8.76
N ALA A 137 -3.17 -12.52 -8.17
CA ALA A 137 -1.90 -12.88 -7.53
C ALA A 137 -0.76 -13.13 -8.53
N LYS A 138 -1.06 -13.29 -9.80
CA LYS A 138 -0.07 -13.39 -10.89
C LYS A 138 0.48 -12.01 -11.22
N PHE A 139 1.40 -11.57 -10.43
CA PHE A 139 1.92 -10.21 -10.47
C PHE A 139 3.32 -10.11 -11.09
#